data_803e968f13da28d31263f2fcc45f01e8
#
_entry.id   803e968f13da28d31263f2fcc45f01e8
#
_cell.length_a   1.000
_cell.length_b   1.000
_cell.length_c   1.000
_cell.angle_alpha   90.00
_cell.angle_beta   90.00
_cell.angle_gamma   90.00
#
_symmetry.space_group_name_H-M   'P 1'
#
loop_
_entity.id
_entity.type
_entity.pdbx_description
1 polymer ?
#
loop_
_entity_poly.entity_id
_entity_poly.type
_entity_poly.pdbx_seq_one_letter_code
_entity_poly.pdbx_strand_id
1 'polypeptide(L)'
;MARRLELSEMKRRIPHQARARDTVETIFEAVARILRREGLDALNTNHIAETAGVSVGTLYGYFPNKQAILVAMARRELEKTEASIRAAITRSASGSEASRAAIRALIRGFGGQNSLRRDLLEAMVVNGHYAELARPAENFARLMLKAAPGQFANLSIGLTEPQAFVLTRALVGVIRAAVFENSNLMGTDALEDELVRLAQSYVRSVASRLKSIGGQNGRDLGRAPV
;
A
#
# COMPACT_ATOMS: atom_id res chain seq x y z
N MET A 1 -13.07 46.16 0.69
CA MET A 1 -12.99 45.62 -0.68
C MET A 1 -12.15 44.37 -0.81
N ALA A 2 -11.06 44.17 -0.10
CA ALA A 2 -10.17 43.00 -0.18
C ALA A 2 -10.85 41.63 0.11
N ARG A 3 -11.71 41.57 1.14
CA ARG A 3 -12.39 40.30 1.57
C ARG A 3 -13.35 39.70 0.52
N ARG A 4 -13.85 40.55 -0.41
CA ARG A 4 -14.78 40.12 -1.49
C ARG A 4 -14.03 39.53 -2.69
N LEU A 5 -12.76 39.95 -2.88
CA LEU A 5 -11.88 39.40 -3.93
C LEU A 5 -11.37 38.03 -3.58
N GLU A 6 -10.97 37.76 -2.32
CA GLU A 6 -10.51 36.43 -1.86
C GLU A 6 -11.59 35.35 -1.96
N LEU A 7 -12.85 35.69 -1.65
CA LEU A 7 -13.98 34.75 -1.79
C LEU A 7 -14.32 34.43 -3.25
N SER A 8 -14.09 35.39 -4.16
CA SER A 8 -14.33 35.18 -5.60
C SER A 8 -13.22 34.30 -6.23
N GLU A 9 -11.99 34.45 -5.78
CA GLU A 9 -10.86 33.62 -6.21
C GLU A 9 -10.94 32.17 -5.64
N MET A 10 -11.36 32.00 -4.38
CA MET A 10 -11.65 30.69 -3.80
C MET A 10 -12.77 29.97 -4.55
N LYS A 11 -13.86 30.68 -4.92
CA LYS A 11 -14.96 30.09 -5.71
C LYS A 11 -14.54 29.66 -7.13
N ARG A 12 -13.54 30.28 -7.74
CA ARG A 12 -13.00 29.88 -9.06
C ARG A 12 -12.00 28.70 -8.95
N ARG A 13 -11.24 28.58 -7.87
CA ARG A 13 -10.28 27.47 -7.67
C ARG A 13 -10.95 26.12 -7.46
N ILE A 14 -12.04 26.04 -6.70
CA ILE A 14 -12.75 24.80 -6.41
C ILE A 14 -13.32 24.12 -7.67
N PRO A 15 -14.03 24.81 -8.60
CA PRO A 15 -14.50 24.19 -9.83
C PRO A 15 -13.38 23.71 -10.75
N HIS A 16 -12.25 24.41 -10.79
CA HIS A 16 -11.11 24.02 -11.63
C HIS A 16 -10.43 22.74 -11.11
N GLN A 17 -10.26 22.63 -9.80
CA GLN A 17 -9.71 21.42 -9.17
C GLN A 17 -10.64 20.22 -9.29
N ALA A 18 -11.95 20.41 -9.18
CA ALA A 18 -12.92 19.35 -9.38
C ALA A 18 -12.88 18.82 -10.83
N ARG A 19 -12.96 19.71 -11.82
CA ARG A 19 -12.84 19.33 -13.24
C ARG A 19 -11.52 18.63 -13.58
N ALA A 20 -10.41 19.08 -12.99
CA ALA A 20 -9.12 18.44 -13.18
C ALA A 20 -9.11 17.01 -12.62
N ARG A 21 -9.70 16.80 -11.46
CA ARG A 21 -9.86 15.45 -10.87
C ARG A 21 -10.74 14.56 -11.74
N ASP A 22 -11.88 15.09 -12.19
CA ASP A 22 -12.82 14.34 -13.05
C ASP A 22 -12.14 13.93 -14.36
N THR A 23 -11.33 14.81 -14.95
CA THR A 23 -10.55 14.48 -16.16
C THR A 23 -9.54 13.37 -15.90
N VAL A 24 -8.81 13.43 -14.78
CA VAL A 24 -7.85 12.37 -14.40
C VAL A 24 -8.57 11.04 -14.16
N GLU A 25 -9.74 11.06 -13.50
CA GLU A 25 -10.57 9.87 -13.33
C GLU A 25 -10.96 9.26 -14.68
N THR A 26 -11.47 10.07 -15.59
CA THR A 26 -11.88 9.61 -16.91
C THR A 26 -10.71 8.99 -17.69
N ILE A 27 -9.51 9.56 -17.58
CA ILE A 27 -8.28 8.99 -18.16
C ILE A 27 -7.97 7.63 -17.53
N PHE A 28 -8.04 7.50 -16.21
CA PHE A 28 -7.77 6.23 -15.51
C PHE A 28 -8.79 5.15 -15.86
N GLU A 29 -10.06 5.50 -15.98
CA GLU A 29 -11.11 4.58 -16.42
C GLU A 29 -10.89 4.09 -17.85
N ALA A 30 -10.46 4.99 -18.75
CA ALA A 30 -10.10 4.64 -20.12
C ALA A 30 -8.95 3.65 -20.17
N VAL A 31 -7.85 3.94 -19.44
CA VAL A 31 -6.70 3.03 -19.33
C VAL A 31 -7.12 1.66 -18.78
N ALA A 32 -7.88 1.64 -17.71
CA ALA A 32 -8.36 0.39 -17.12
C ALA A 32 -9.26 -0.41 -18.08
N ARG A 33 -10.02 0.25 -18.95
CA ARG A 33 -10.86 -0.38 -19.98
C ARG A 33 -10.01 -0.99 -21.08
N ILE A 34 -9.02 -0.25 -21.59
CA ILE A 34 -8.10 -0.73 -22.62
C ILE A 34 -7.32 -1.95 -22.11
N LEU A 35 -6.69 -1.85 -20.94
CA LEU A 35 -5.91 -2.94 -20.34
C LEU A 35 -6.73 -4.21 -20.15
N ARG A 36 -7.99 -4.10 -19.71
CA ARG A 36 -8.86 -5.27 -19.52
C ARG A 36 -9.32 -5.92 -20.83
N ARG A 37 -9.52 -5.15 -21.90
CA ARG A 37 -10.09 -5.65 -23.15
C ARG A 37 -9.05 -6.02 -24.17
N GLU A 38 -7.97 -5.27 -24.23
CA GLU A 38 -7.04 -5.26 -25.36
C GLU A 38 -5.59 -5.54 -24.90
N GLY A 39 -5.31 -5.42 -23.59
CA GLY A 39 -3.99 -5.64 -23.02
C GLY A 39 -3.06 -4.43 -23.11
N LEU A 40 -1.83 -4.62 -22.61
CA LEU A 40 -0.84 -3.55 -22.48
C LEU A 40 -0.30 -3.05 -23.84
N ASP A 41 -0.24 -3.93 -24.84
CA ASP A 41 0.30 -3.61 -26.17
C ASP A 41 -0.58 -2.59 -26.91
N ALA A 42 -1.88 -2.62 -26.69
CA ALA A 42 -2.82 -1.67 -27.27
C ALA A 42 -2.75 -0.27 -26.62
N LEU A 43 -2.09 -0.15 -25.45
CA LEU A 43 -2.07 1.08 -24.70
C LEU A 43 -1.12 2.11 -25.30
N ASN A 44 -1.66 3.19 -25.84
CA ASN A 44 -0.95 4.38 -26.29
C ASN A 44 -1.74 5.64 -25.99
N THR A 45 -1.10 6.81 -26.01
CA THR A 45 -1.70 8.08 -25.61
C THR A 45 -2.88 8.50 -26.51
N ASN A 46 -2.84 8.21 -27.80
CA ASN A 46 -3.94 8.53 -28.70
C ASN A 46 -5.18 7.68 -28.38
N HIS A 47 -5.00 6.36 -28.21
CA HIS A 47 -6.08 5.45 -27.86
C HIS A 47 -6.67 5.75 -26.48
N ILE A 48 -5.82 6.14 -25.50
CA ILE A 48 -6.28 6.59 -24.20
C ILE A 48 -7.14 7.86 -24.33
N ALA A 49 -6.67 8.88 -25.06
CA ALA A 49 -7.40 10.13 -25.23
C ALA A 49 -8.75 9.91 -25.92
N GLU A 50 -8.79 9.13 -26.98
CA GLU A 50 -10.01 8.73 -27.71
C GLU A 50 -10.98 8.00 -26.76
N THR A 51 -10.50 6.98 -26.05
CA THR A 51 -11.33 6.18 -25.13
C THR A 51 -11.85 7.02 -23.95
N ALA A 52 -11.08 8.00 -23.51
CA ALA A 52 -11.44 8.93 -22.43
C ALA A 52 -12.37 10.06 -22.90
N GLY A 53 -12.52 10.27 -24.23
CA GLY A 53 -13.27 11.39 -24.77
C GLY A 53 -12.61 12.74 -24.52
N VAL A 54 -11.28 12.80 -24.43
CA VAL A 54 -10.50 14.03 -24.28
C VAL A 54 -9.57 14.27 -25.45
N SER A 55 -9.15 15.51 -25.69
CA SER A 55 -8.12 15.76 -26.69
C SER A 55 -6.76 15.22 -26.26
N VAL A 56 -5.93 14.84 -27.21
CA VAL A 56 -4.54 14.41 -26.97
C VAL A 56 -3.76 15.51 -26.24
N GLY A 57 -3.99 16.78 -26.61
CA GLY A 57 -3.40 17.95 -25.92
C GLY A 57 -3.84 18.06 -24.47
N THR A 58 -5.12 17.76 -24.18
CA THR A 58 -5.62 17.71 -22.80
C THR A 58 -4.92 16.61 -22.01
N LEU A 59 -4.76 15.41 -22.59
CA LEU A 59 -4.07 14.30 -21.92
C LEU A 59 -2.61 14.66 -21.60
N TYR A 60 -1.88 15.25 -22.56
CA TYR A 60 -0.49 15.68 -22.33
C TYR A 60 -0.37 16.81 -21.30
N GLY A 61 -1.42 17.59 -21.09
CA GLY A 61 -1.46 18.58 -20.01
C GLY A 61 -1.46 17.96 -18.60
N TYR A 62 -1.86 16.69 -18.46
CA TYR A 62 -1.86 15.95 -17.18
C TYR A 62 -0.71 14.95 -17.07
N PHE A 63 -0.35 14.27 -18.16
CA PHE A 63 0.61 13.19 -18.17
C PHE A 63 1.54 13.25 -19.37
N PRO A 64 2.86 13.29 -19.17
CA PRO A 64 3.82 13.42 -20.25
C PRO A 64 3.90 12.19 -21.18
N ASN A 65 3.46 11.02 -20.70
CA ASN A 65 3.47 9.76 -21.45
C ASN A 65 2.58 8.71 -20.77
N LYS A 66 2.39 7.55 -21.44
CA LYS A 66 1.58 6.44 -20.91
C LYS A 66 2.15 5.85 -19.62
N GLN A 67 3.45 5.84 -19.46
CA GLN A 67 4.10 5.32 -18.25
C GLN A 67 3.75 6.16 -17.02
N ALA A 68 3.73 7.48 -17.16
CA ALA A 68 3.32 8.39 -16.10
C ALA A 68 1.87 8.12 -15.65
N ILE A 69 0.98 7.80 -16.59
CA ILE A 69 -0.41 7.43 -16.26
C ILE A 69 -0.44 6.12 -15.46
N LEU A 70 0.26 5.08 -15.92
CA LEU A 70 0.32 3.78 -15.24
C LEU A 70 0.89 3.90 -13.82
N VAL A 71 1.97 4.66 -13.64
CA VAL A 71 2.57 4.92 -12.33
C VAL A 71 1.59 5.68 -11.41
N ALA A 72 0.89 6.69 -11.93
CA ALA A 72 -0.10 7.43 -11.16
C ALA A 72 -1.29 6.54 -10.74
N MET A 73 -1.77 5.67 -11.63
CA MET A 73 -2.79 4.68 -11.31
C MET A 73 -2.31 3.69 -10.24
N ALA A 74 -1.07 3.18 -10.37
CA ALA A 74 -0.48 2.27 -9.39
C ALA A 74 -0.38 2.92 -8.00
N ARG A 75 0.09 4.16 -7.91
CA ARG A 75 0.14 4.92 -6.65
C ARG A 75 -1.23 5.02 -6.00
N ARG A 76 -2.25 5.30 -6.79
CA ARG A 76 -3.63 5.36 -6.30
C ARG A 76 -4.13 4.02 -5.75
N GLU A 77 -3.81 2.91 -6.41
CA GLU A 77 -4.16 1.56 -5.91
C GLU A 77 -3.40 1.24 -4.60
N LEU A 78 -2.14 1.68 -4.47
CA LEU A 78 -1.41 1.58 -3.20
C LEU A 78 -2.06 2.40 -2.08
N GLU A 79 -2.53 3.61 -2.36
CA GLU A 79 -3.25 4.45 -1.40
C GLU A 79 -4.57 3.81 -0.95
N LYS A 80 -5.34 3.21 -1.88
CA LYS A 80 -6.54 2.44 -1.55
C LYS A 80 -6.23 1.21 -0.69
N THR A 81 -5.13 0.53 -0.99
CA THR A 81 -4.65 -0.62 -0.21
C THR A 81 -4.30 -0.18 1.21
N GLU A 82 -3.58 0.92 1.37
CA GLU A 82 -3.24 1.50 2.68
C GLU A 82 -4.49 1.87 3.48
N ALA A 83 -5.45 2.54 2.85
CA ALA A 83 -6.72 2.87 3.49
C ALA A 83 -7.50 1.62 3.92
N SER A 84 -7.49 0.57 3.10
CA SER A 84 -8.13 -0.72 3.40
C SER A 84 -7.48 -1.43 4.58
N ILE A 85 -6.14 -1.44 4.66
CA ILE A 85 -5.37 -1.97 5.79
C ILE A 85 -5.73 -1.21 7.06
N ARG A 86 -5.70 0.12 7.02
CA ARG A 86 -6.05 0.97 8.17
C ARG A 86 -7.46 0.69 8.67
N ALA A 87 -8.44 0.65 7.77
CA ALA A 87 -9.82 0.37 8.10
C ALA A 87 -10.01 -1.05 8.69
N ALA A 88 -9.29 -2.04 8.17
CA ALA A 88 -9.32 -3.42 8.67
C ALA A 88 -8.82 -3.50 10.12
N ILE A 89 -7.70 -2.84 10.42
CA ILE A 89 -7.13 -2.80 11.77
C ILE A 89 -8.06 -2.12 12.78
N THR A 90 -8.62 -0.97 12.40
CA THR A 90 -9.51 -0.21 13.29
C THR A 90 -10.76 -1.01 13.69
N ARG A 91 -11.19 -1.96 12.87
CA ARG A 91 -12.35 -2.82 13.14
C ARG A 91 -12.01 -4.10 13.90
N SER A 92 -10.74 -4.44 14.08
CA SER A 92 -10.31 -5.69 14.70
C SER A 92 -10.33 -5.60 16.23
N ALA A 93 -10.86 -6.64 16.88
CA ALA A 93 -10.97 -6.71 18.33
C ALA A 93 -9.68 -7.17 19.02
N SER A 94 -8.76 -7.81 18.28
CA SER A 94 -7.50 -8.33 18.82
C SER A 94 -6.35 -8.11 17.85
N GLY A 95 -5.13 -8.16 18.36
CA GLY A 95 -3.94 -8.02 17.56
C GLY A 95 -3.73 -9.15 16.54
N SER A 96 -4.12 -10.35 16.88
CA SER A 96 -4.07 -11.49 15.94
C SER A 96 -5.03 -11.29 14.78
N GLU A 97 -6.24 -10.83 15.08
CA GLU A 97 -7.25 -10.50 14.09
C GLU A 97 -6.82 -9.31 13.21
N ALA A 98 -6.25 -8.27 13.81
CA ALA A 98 -5.71 -7.12 13.10
C ALA A 98 -4.59 -7.52 12.12
N SER A 99 -3.69 -8.42 12.54
CA SER A 99 -2.62 -8.94 11.66
C SER A 99 -3.19 -9.68 10.46
N ARG A 100 -4.16 -10.58 10.69
CA ARG A 100 -4.83 -11.33 9.60
C ARG A 100 -5.58 -10.38 8.67
N ALA A 101 -6.35 -9.46 9.22
CA ALA A 101 -7.12 -8.49 8.43
C ALA A 101 -6.23 -7.57 7.59
N ALA A 102 -5.08 -7.14 8.12
CA ALA A 102 -4.09 -6.36 7.39
C ALA A 102 -3.44 -7.15 6.25
N ILE A 103 -3.03 -8.39 6.50
CA ILE A 103 -2.45 -9.27 5.49
C ILE A 103 -3.47 -9.58 4.38
N ARG A 104 -4.71 -9.87 4.73
CA ARG A 104 -5.80 -10.06 3.77
C ARG A 104 -6.04 -8.81 2.92
N ALA A 105 -6.03 -7.62 3.51
CA ALA A 105 -6.15 -6.37 2.78
C ALA A 105 -4.94 -6.13 1.85
N LEU A 106 -3.74 -6.51 2.28
CA LEU A 106 -2.53 -6.44 1.48
C LEU A 106 -2.60 -7.40 0.28
N ILE A 107 -2.96 -8.67 0.50
CA ILE A 107 -3.17 -9.65 -0.57
C ILE A 107 -4.19 -9.15 -1.59
N ARG A 108 -5.34 -8.64 -1.14
CA ARG A 108 -6.37 -8.07 -2.01
C ARG A 108 -5.89 -6.84 -2.77
N GLY A 109 -5.06 -6.02 -2.14
CA GLY A 109 -4.51 -4.80 -2.75
C GLY A 109 -3.53 -5.07 -3.88
N PHE A 110 -2.71 -6.10 -3.75
CA PHE A 110 -1.73 -6.50 -4.77
C PHE A 110 -2.26 -7.61 -5.69
N GLY A 111 -3.13 -8.46 -5.16
CA GLY A 111 -3.66 -9.61 -5.85
C GLY A 111 -5.00 -9.36 -6.53
N GLY A 112 -5.43 -10.36 -7.22
CA GLY A 112 -6.65 -10.45 -7.99
C GLY A 112 -6.29 -11.04 -9.36
N GLN A 113 -7.19 -11.81 -9.94
CA GLN A 113 -7.06 -12.37 -11.29
C GLN A 113 -7.11 -11.29 -12.39
N ASN A 114 -6.73 -10.06 -12.06
CA ASN A 114 -6.87 -8.91 -12.93
C ASN A 114 -5.51 -8.54 -13.50
N SER A 115 -5.31 -8.76 -14.80
CA SER A 115 -4.12 -8.34 -15.57
C SER A 115 -3.73 -6.89 -15.26
N LEU A 116 -4.72 -6.01 -15.09
CA LEU A 116 -4.51 -4.59 -14.76
C LEU A 116 -3.57 -4.38 -13.56
N ARG A 117 -3.72 -5.14 -12.47
CA ARG A 117 -2.85 -4.95 -11.28
C ARG A 117 -1.43 -5.37 -11.55
N ARG A 118 -1.24 -6.47 -12.28
CA ARG A 118 0.07 -6.92 -12.73
C ARG A 118 0.75 -5.85 -13.58
N ASP A 119 0.04 -5.30 -14.57
CA ASP A 119 0.55 -4.28 -15.48
C ASP A 119 0.96 -3.00 -14.72
N LEU A 120 0.16 -2.60 -13.71
CA LEU A 120 0.48 -1.46 -12.86
C LEU A 120 1.71 -1.70 -11.97
N LEU A 121 1.85 -2.91 -11.40
CA LEU A 121 3.02 -3.28 -10.60
C LEU A 121 4.28 -3.32 -11.47
N GLU A 122 4.17 -3.87 -12.67
CA GLU A 122 5.25 -3.91 -13.64
C GLU A 122 5.68 -2.49 -14.03
N ALA A 123 4.74 -1.60 -14.32
CA ALA A 123 5.02 -0.20 -14.60
C ALA A 123 5.78 0.48 -13.46
N MET A 124 5.45 0.20 -12.19
CA MET A 124 6.17 0.74 -11.03
C MET A 124 7.63 0.24 -11.01
N VAL A 125 7.84 -1.05 -11.27
CA VAL A 125 9.18 -1.66 -11.26
C VAL A 125 10.04 -1.10 -12.39
N VAL A 126 9.54 -1.12 -13.61
CA VAL A 126 10.25 -0.69 -14.82
C VAL A 126 10.60 0.80 -14.78
N ASN A 127 9.76 1.62 -14.18
CA ASN A 127 9.99 3.07 -14.06
C ASN A 127 10.72 3.47 -12.76
N GLY A 128 11.34 2.54 -12.04
CA GLY A 128 12.18 2.84 -10.86
C GLY A 128 11.42 3.15 -9.58
N HIS A 129 10.11 2.92 -9.52
CA HIS A 129 9.26 3.17 -8.33
C HIS A 129 9.09 1.94 -7.43
N TYR A 130 9.99 0.97 -7.55
CA TYR A 130 9.96 -0.29 -6.82
C TYR A 130 9.80 -0.12 -5.29
N ALA A 131 10.52 0.83 -4.71
CA ALA A 131 10.48 1.07 -3.26
C ALA A 131 9.07 1.47 -2.76
N GLU A 132 8.27 2.13 -3.60
CA GLU A 132 6.92 2.57 -3.24
C GLU A 132 5.96 1.38 -3.04
N LEU A 133 6.23 0.22 -3.62
CA LEU A 133 5.38 -0.97 -3.49
C LEU A 133 5.26 -1.47 -2.04
N ALA A 134 6.26 -1.22 -1.21
CA ALA A 134 6.21 -1.63 0.19
C ALA A 134 5.54 -0.59 1.11
N ARG A 135 5.23 0.61 0.61
CA ARG A 135 4.69 1.73 1.41
C ARG A 135 3.44 1.37 2.23
N PRO A 136 2.43 0.64 1.70
CA PRO A 136 1.27 0.25 2.49
C PRO A 136 1.63 -0.60 3.73
N ALA A 137 2.57 -1.55 3.56
CA ALA A 137 3.03 -2.40 4.65
C ALA A 137 3.93 -1.64 5.64
N GLU A 138 4.77 -0.72 5.17
CA GLU A 138 5.60 0.16 6.01
C GLU A 138 4.74 1.09 6.87
N ASN A 139 3.73 1.71 6.28
CA ASN A 139 2.83 2.58 7.01
C ASN A 139 2.02 1.80 8.06
N PHE A 140 1.64 0.56 7.73
CA PHE A 140 1.08 -0.36 8.72
C PHE A 140 2.05 -0.63 9.88
N ALA A 141 3.30 -1.02 9.59
CA ALA A 141 4.30 -1.27 10.62
C ALA A 141 4.53 -0.04 11.49
N ARG A 142 4.64 1.16 10.91
CA ARG A 142 4.77 2.42 11.65
C ARG A 142 3.55 2.71 12.54
N LEU A 143 2.35 2.38 12.07
CA LEU A 143 1.13 2.53 12.87
C LEU A 143 1.19 1.62 14.10
N MET A 144 1.65 0.39 13.94
CA MET A 144 1.85 -0.56 15.04
C MET A 144 2.94 -0.11 16.03
N LEU A 145 4.02 0.49 15.53
CA LEU A 145 5.11 1.02 16.38
C LEU A 145 4.69 2.23 17.21
N LYS A 146 3.75 3.04 16.72
CA LYS A 146 3.27 4.26 17.40
C LYS A 146 2.04 4.04 18.29
N ALA A 147 1.43 2.85 18.24
CA ALA A 147 0.25 2.55 19.04
C ALA A 147 0.59 2.58 20.54
N ALA A 148 -0.23 3.32 21.31
CA ALA A 148 -0.06 3.39 22.75
C ALA A 148 -0.18 1.99 23.38
N PRO A 149 0.56 1.71 24.50
CA PRO A 149 0.40 0.47 25.24
C PRO A 149 -1.07 0.31 25.66
N GLY A 150 -1.72 -0.75 25.20
CA GLY A 150 -3.14 -1.03 25.47
C GLY A 150 -4.08 -0.95 24.27
N GLN A 151 -3.85 -0.07 23.28
CA GLN A 151 -4.70 0.04 22.10
C GLN A 151 -4.53 -1.16 21.13
N PHE A 152 -3.34 -1.78 21.17
CA PHE A 152 -3.01 -3.03 20.52
C PHE A 152 -2.09 -3.86 21.43
N ALA A 153 -2.51 -4.07 22.68
CA ALA A 153 -1.69 -4.63 23.77
C ALA A 153 -1.00 -5.96 23.42
N ASN A 154 -1.55 -6.71 22.48
CA ASN A 154 -0.97 -7.97 21.97
C ASN A 154 -0.09 -7.78 20.72
N LEU A 155 -0.01 -6.58 20.14
CA LEU A 155 0.84 -6.23 19.00
C LEU A 155 1.88 -5.14 19.34
N SER A 156 1.84 -4.56 20.53
CA SER A 156 2.81 -3.56 21.02
C SER A 156 4.16 -4.22 21.32
N ILE A 157 4.72 -4.86 20.33
CA ILE A 157 6.08 -5.32 20.37
C ILE A 157 6.86 -4.25 19.64
N GLY A 158 7.66 -3.49 20.40
CA GLY A 158 8.54 -2.48 19.86
C GLY A 158 9.50 -3.09 18.84
N LEU A 159 9.02 -3.28 17.61
CA LEU A 159 9.89 -3.65 16.50
C LEU A 159 10.89 -2.52 16.29
N THR A 160 12.16 -2.83 16.16
CA THR A 160 13.14 -1.85 15.67
C THR A 160 12.92 -1.59 14.18
N GLU A 161 13.49 -0.50 13.68
CA GLU A 161 13.39 -0.16 12.25
C GLU A 161 13.86 -1.30 11.32
N PRO A 162 15.01 -1.98 11.56
CA PRO A 162 15.42 -3.14 10.77
C PRO A 162 14.41 -4.29 10.81
N GLN A 163 13.81 -4.55 11.97
CA GLN A 163 12.81 -5.62 12.12
C GLN A 163 11.53 -5.32 11.34
N ALA A 164 11.05 -4.09 11.42
CA ALA A 164 9.91 -3.62 10.63
C ALA A 164 10.21 -3.68 9.12
N PHE A 165 11.42 -3.29 8.71
CA PHE A 165 11.87 -3.38 7.32
C PHE A 165 11.85 -4.83 6.81
N VAL A 166 12.48 -5.76 7.54
CA VAL A 166 12.54 -7.18 7.16
C VAL A 166 11.13 -7.77 7.04
N LEU A 167 10.29 -7.57 8.04
CA LEU A 167 8.93 -8.12 8.05
C LEU A 167 8.10 -7.61 6.87
N THR A 168 8.11 -6.30 6.64
CA THR A 168 7.30 -5.69 5.56
C THR A 168 7.79 -6.12 4.19
N ARG A 169 9.11 -6.22 3.99
CA ARG A 169 9.69 -6.68 2.71
C ARG A 169 9.44 -8.16 2.46
N ALA A 170 9.48 -9.00 3.49
CA ALA A 170 9.14 -10.43 3.38
C ALA A 170 7.68 -10.60 2.92
N LEU A 171 6.72 -9.92 3.56
CA LEU A 171 5.30 -10.02 3.21
C LEU A 171 5.03 -9.51 1.79
N VAL A 172 5.46 -8.28 1.48
CA VAL A 172 5.24 -7.69 0.15
C VAL A 172 6.01 -8.44 -0.94
N GLY A 173 7.21 -8.93 -0.62
CA GLY A 173 8.04 -9.70 -1.54
C GLY A 173 7.37 -11.00 -1.99
N VAL A 174 6.82 -11.76 -1.05
CA VAL A 174 6.09 -13.02 -1.36
C VAL A 174 4.83 -12.73 -2.19
N ILE A 175 4.02 -11.75 -1.78
CA ILE A 175 2.80 -11.39 -2.53
C ILE A 175 3.15 -10.96 -3.95
N ARG A 176 4.18 -10.13 -4.11
CA ARG A 176 4.63 -9.68 -5.41
C ARG A 176 5.16 -10.83 -6.28
N ALA A 177 5.97 -11.72 -5.71
CA ALA A 177 6.43 -12.92 -6.42
C ALA A 177 5.24 -13.71 -6.95
N ALA A 178 4.25 -13.97 -6.09
CA ALA A 178 3.02 -14.69 -6.49
C ALA A 178 2.27 -13.99 -7.64
N VAL A 179 2.25 -12.66 -7.68
CA VAL A 179 1.63 -11.90 -8.78
C VAL A 179 2.44 -12.03 -10.08
N PHE A 180 3.76 -11.83 -10.02
CA PHE A 180 4.62 -11.86 -11.22
C PHE A 180 4.77 -13.26 -11.80
N GLU A 181 4.83 -14.27 -10.94
CA GLU A 181 4.89 -15.68 -11.33
C GLU A 181 3.53 -16.24 -11.77
N ASN A 182 2.47 -15.43 -11.71
CA ASN A 182 1.09 -15.86 -11.97
C ASN A 182 0.71 -17.13 -11.15
N SER A 183 1.14 -17.15 -9.89
CA SER A 183 0.98 -18.30 -9.00
C SER A 183 -0.50 -18.57 -8.69
N ASN A 184 -0.88 -19.84 -8.75
CA ASN A 184 -2.21 -20.30 -8.33
C ASN A 184 -2.46 -20.17 -6.81
N LEU A 185 -1.42 -19.86 -6.02
CA LEU A 185 -1.57 -19.56 -4.60
C LEU A 185 -2.19 -18.18 -4.35
N MET A 186 -2.13 -17.28 -5.35
CA MET A 186 -2.62 -15.92 -5.16
C MET A 186 -4.12 -15.89 -4.89
N GLY A 187 -4.50 -15.31 -3.74
CA GLY A 187 -5.89 -15.22 -3.28
C GLY A 187 -6.43 -16.47 -2.57
N THR A 188 -5.59 -17.49 -2.33
CA THR A 188 -5.98 -18.67 -1.53
C THR A 188 -5.85 -18.41 -0.03
N ASP A 189 -6.69 -19.09 0.76
CA ASP A 189 -6.57 -19.08 2.23
C ASP A 189 -5.22 -19.65 2.69
N ALA A 190 -4.66 -20.61 1.96
CA ALA A 190 -3.35 -21.19 2.26
C ALA A 190 -2.22 -20.17 2.25
N LEU A 191 -2.18 -19.29 1.24
CA LEU A 191 -1.19 -18.21 1.18
C LEU A 191 -1.42 -17.19 2.32
N GLU A 192 -2.67 -16.85 2.59
CA GLU A 192 -3.01 -15.95 3.70
C GLU A 192 -2.53 -16.53 5.04
N ASP A 193 -2.81 -17.81 5.31
CA ASP A 193 -2.44 -18.48 6.55
C ASP A 193 -0.92 -18.53 6.75
N GLU A 194 -0.16 -18.83 5.69
CA GLU A 194 1.31 -18.84 5.79
C GLU A 194 1.89 -17.45 6.02
N LEU A 195 1.37 -16.41 5.38
CA LEU A 195 1.80 -15.03 5.62
C LEU A 195 1.45 -14.55 7.04
N VAL A 196 0.28 -14.93 7.55
CA VAL A 196 -0.12 -14.66 8.94
C VAL A 196 0.80 -15.38 9.90
N ARG A 197 1.10 -16.67 9.65
CA ARG A 197 2.02 -17.47 10.47
C ARG A 197 3.42 -16.87 10.49
N LEU A 198 3.94 -16.47 9.32
CA LEU A 198 5.23 -15.81 9.19
C LEU A 198 5.28 -14.52 10.04
N ALA A 199 4.31 -13.64 9.85
CA ALA A 199 4.25 -12.36 10.57
C ALA A 199 4.17 -12.57 12.10
N GLN A 200 3.25 -13.41 12.56
CA GLN A 200 3.05 -13.66 13.98
C GLN A 200 4.24 -14.38 14.63
N SER A 201 4.88 -15.32 13.94
CA SER A 201 6.06 -16.02 14.45
C SER A 201 7.27 -15.10 14.56
N TYR A 202 7.47 -14.25 13.56
CA TYR A 202 8.53 -13.24 13.61
C TYR A 202 8.34 -12.28 14.78
N VAL A 203 7.13 -11.73 14.93
CA VAL A 203 6.77 -10.82 16.01
C VAL A 203 6.95 -11.49 17.38
N ARG A 204 6.48 -12.74 17.57
CA ARG A 204 6.69 -13.50 18.82
C ARG A 204 8.16 -13.74 19.14
N SER A 205 8.97 -14.08 18.13
CA SER A 205 10.43 -14.28 18.30
C SER A 205 11.13 -13.01 18.77
N VAL A 206 10.77 -11.87 18.23
CA VAL A 206 11.30 -10.57 18.66
C VAL A 206 10.90 -10.27 20.10
N ALA A 207 9.64 -10.50 20.49
CA ALA A 207 9.14 -10.27 21.83
C ALA A 207 9.84 -11.13 22.89
N SER A 208 10.07 -12.41 22.60
CA SER A 208 10.75 -13.32 23.52
C SER A 208 12.21 -12.91 23.77
N ARG A 209 12.91 -12.43 22.73
CA ARG A 209 14.28 -11.91 22.87
C ARG A 209 14.35 -10.67 23.76
N LEU A 210 13.40 -9.73 23.64
CA LEU A 210 13.36 -8.53 24.47
C LEU A 210 13.14 -8.88 25.96
N LYS A 211 12.29 -9.86 26.26
CA LYS A 211 12.06 -10.35 27.64
C LYS A 211 13.30 -11.01 28.24
N SER A 212 14.07 -11.77 27.45
CA SER A 212 15.29 -12.43 27.92
C SER A 212 16.40 -11.42 28.26
N ILE A 213 16.55 -10.37 27.47
CA ILE A 213 17.55 -9.31 27.70
C ILE A 213 17.16 -8.46 28.92
N GLY A 214 15.89 -8.12 29.09
CA GLY A 214 15.40 -7.35 30.27
C GLY A 214 15.50 -8.14 31.58
N GLY A 215 15.39 -9.49 31.53
CA GLY A 215 15.52 -10.37 32.70
C GLY A 215 16.97 -10.58 33.17
N GLN A 216 17.97 -10.41 32.31
CA GLN A 216 19.38 -10.53 32.68
C GLN A 216 19.91 -9.26 33.36
N ASN A 217 19.50 -8.06 32.91
CA ASN A 217 19.92 -6.80 33.54
C ASN A 217 19.34 -6.60 34.95
N GLY A 218 18.24 -7.27 35.31
CA GLY A 218 17.67 -7.21 36.65
C GLY A 218 18.40 -8.11 37.68
N ARG A 219 19.20 -9.07 37.26
CA ARG A 219 19.92 -10.00 38.14
C ARG A 219 21.31 -9.53 38.54
N ASP A 220 21.94 -8.65 37.74
CA ASP A 220 23.27 -8.13 38.04
C ASP A 220 23.29 -6.92 38.97
N LEU A 221 22.18 -6.27 39.19
CA LEU A 221 22.08 -5.14 40.15
C LEU A 221 21.89 -5.58 41.62
N GLY A 222 21.74 -6.92 41.87
CA GLY A 222 21.54 -7.47 43.23
C GLY A 222 22.75 -8.04 43.93
N ARG A 223 23.95 -8.01 43.34
CA ARG A 223 25.19 -8.47 43.96
C ARG A 223 26.14 -7.30 44.22
N ALA A 224 25.90 -6.55 45.31
CA ALA A 224 26.92 -5.75 45.94
C ALA A 224 27.85 -6.69 46.74
N PRO A 225 29.17 -6.57 46.65
CA PRO A 225 30.06 -7.33 47.52
C PRO A 225 30.01 -6.77 48.91
N VAL A 226 29.85 -7.64 49.88
CA VAL A 226 30.05 -7.41 51.29
C VAL A 226 31.54 -7.33 51.59
#